data_a607986089abd3e2010b3f05d468cba4
#
_entry.id   a607986089abd3e2010b3f05d468cba4
#
_cell.length_a   1.000
_cell.length_b   1.000
_cell.length_c   1.000
_cell.angle_alpha   90.00
_cell.angle_beta   90.00
_cell.angle_gamma   90.00
#
_symmetry.space_group_name_H-M   'P 1'
#
loop_
_entity.id
_entity.type
_entity.pdbx_description
1 polymer ?
#
loop_
_entity_poly.entity_id
_entity_poly.type
_entity_poly.pdbx_seq_one_letter_code
_entity_poly.pdbx_strand_id
1 'polypeptide(L)'
;MSYRMKASAPVIPRGGKAMPAAIKSIVAPRVGVTAITAPHGGVRQIYQTREDAIAVGGAVPGGDGGVTAFHDNGGRILQHPRISLMFWGNAWTDPATVPSQADFTNAVSNLVYGPWGTQLSQYRGIGPLSLEDTVTVTSSDPPARFTDADVQSMIQAQITAGRVPAPDNALDRMYCVLMPTGHSSGDTPFVGQHQFFDFNGSRAYWAWITNDGTLTGGNSIPKVLSHEVCEACSDPDLGSGIIVDVGADTGEEIGDVCNNTWATVAGAAQEAYWSESDNRCVLPTWQPFPAVNGNASLVQSRFGAQGNFELLAISGQGGLIHFWRNNDNTFLPWSGPTYFGGWLGPVDEATMIESNFGSPGNLEVVCRKGDQLYFFWRDSGPAFSWNGPFALESGVAGNPVLIQSRFGAQGNFELVVPAAGGGLIHYWRNNDDPALPWSGPTYFGGSLGAVDGLTMIESNFGSPGNLEVVCRQGDQLYFFWRDSGPAFNWNGPFLLESTVW
;
A
#
# COMPACT_ATOMS: atom_id res chain seq x y z
N MET A 1 -10.59 -0.21 -26.78
CA MET A 1 -11.65 -1.04 -26.23
C MET A 1 -10.97 -2.09 -25.41
N SER A 2 -11.00 -1.93 -24.17
CA SER A 2 -10.52 -2.92 -23.28
C SER A 2 -11.64 -3.78 -22.83
N TYR A 3 -11.34 -4.84 -22.43
CA TYR A 3 -12.21 -5.82 -22.02
C TYR A 3 -11.54 -6.70 -21.08
N ARG A 4 -12.04 -7.39 -20.29
CA ARG A 4 -11.46 -8.61 -20.28
C ARG A 4 -11.68 -9.54 -19.23
N MET A 5 -12.67 -9.87 -18.80
CA MET A 5 -12.71 -11.03 -17.93
C MET A 5 -13.56 -12.10 -18.55
N LYS A 6 -12.91 -13.20 -18.76
CA LYS A 6 -13.48 -14.43 -19.29
C LYS A 6 -13.85 -15.35 -18.16
N ALA A 7 -14.83 -16.20 -18.37
CA ALA A 7 -15.17 -17.27 -17.41
C ALA A 7 -13.92 -18.08 -17.05
N SER A 8 -13.69 -18.30 -15.76
CA SER A 8 -12.49 -18.98 -15.28
C SER A 8 -12.44 -20.43 -15.67
N ALA A 9 -11.34 -20.87 -16.27
CA ALA A 9 -11.03 -22.28 -16.42
C ALA A 9 -10.55 -22.90 -15.09
N PRO A 10 -10.70 -24.20 -14.89
CA PRO A 10 -10.21 -24.85 -13.68
C PRO A 10 -8.70 -24.73 -13.54
N VAL A 11 -8.24 -24.40 -12.34
CA VAL A 11 -6.83 -24.27 -11.97
C VAL A 11 -6.12 -25.61 -12.17
N ILE A 12 -5.07 -25.64 -12.98
CA ILE A 12 -4.19 -26.80 -13.11
C ILE A 12 -3.14 -26.72 -11.99
N PRO A 13 -3.00 -27.76 -11.14
CA PRO A 13 -1.98 -27.75 -10.09
C PRO A 13 -0.56 -27.69 -10.67
N ARG A 14 0.31 -26.87 -10.09
CA ARG A 14 1.73 -26.81 -10.41
C ARG A 14 2.41 -28.12 -9.99
N GLY A 15 2.82 -28.90 -10.95
CA GLY A 15 3.68 -30.06 -10.74
C GLY A 15 4.20 -30.52 -12.09
N GLY A 16 5.50 -30.38 -12.32
CA GLY A 16 6.16 -30.68 -13.58
C GLY A 16 6.12 -32.14 -13.98
N LYS A 17 4.98 -32.60 -14.45
CA LYS A 17 4.87 -33.84 -15.23
C LYS A 17 4.14 -33.50 -16.52
N ALA A 18 4.72 -33.94 -17.63
CA ALA A 18 4.09 -33.84 -18.93
C ALA A 18 2.64 -34.36 -18.85
N MET A 19 1.70 -33.55 -19.32
CA MET A 19 0.29 -33.92 -19.35
C MET A 19 0.08 -35.16 -20.22
N PRO A 20 -0.72 -36.15 -19.79
CA PRO A 20 -1.06 -37.29 -20.63
C PRO A 20 -1.72 -36.83 -21.93
N ALA A 21 -1.44 -37.52 -23.03
CA ALA A 21 -1.94 -37.18 -24.37
C ALA A 21 -3.48 -37.09 -24.49
N ALA A 22 -4.22 -37.72 -23.55
CA ALA A 22 -5.69 -37.66 -23.49
C ALA A 22 -6.28 -36.29 -23.12
N ILE A 23 -5.51 -35.40 -22.50
CA ILE A 23 -6.00 -34.05 -22.11
C ILE A 23 -5.91 -33.07 -23.29
N LYS A 24 -5.06 -33.32 -24.29
CA LYS A 24 -4.98 -32.54 -25.52
C LYS A 24 -6.25 -32.54 -26.37
N SER A 25 -7.15 -33.53 -26.15
CA SER A 25 -8.39 -33.67 -26.93
C SER A 25 -9.61 -32.98 -26.32
N ILE A 26 -9.47 -32.32 -25.16
CA ILE A 26 -10.55 -31.61 -24.46
C ILE A 26 -10.42 -30.07 -24.61
N VAL A 27 -9.56 -29.62 -25.50
CA VAL A 27 -9.55 -28.19 -25.84
C VAL A 27 -10.79 -27.92 -26.70
N ALA A 28 -11.75 -27.19 -26.13
CA ALA A 28 -12.93 -26.76 -26.87
C ALA A 28 -12.51 -26.06 -28.18
N PRO A 29 -13.25 -26.22 -29.25
CA PRO A 29 -12.94 -25.51 -30.49
C PRO A 29 -12.88 -24.02 -30.22
N ARG A 30 -11.93 -23.30 -30.84
CA ARG A 30 -11.79 -21.85 -30.75
C ARG A 30 -13.16 -21.20 -30.86
N VAL A 31 -13.58 -20.51 -29.82
CA VAL A 31 -14.77 -19.67 -29.83
C VAL A 31 -14.39 -18.29 -30.36
N GLY A 32 -13.63 -18.23 -31.39
CA GLY A 32 -13.33 -17.05 -32.18
C GLY A 32 -12.68 -15.86 -31.45
N VAL A 33 -11.69 -15.31 -32.05
CA VAL A 33 -11.19 -13.96 -31.71
C VAL A 33 -12.24 -12.97 -32.17
N THR A 34 -12.79 -12.16 -31.28
CA THR A 34 -13.72 -11.11 -31.68
C THR A 34 -12.94 -9.82 -31.87
N ALA A 35 -12.94 -9.31 -33.09
CA ALA A 35 -12.39 -7.99 -33.36
C ALA A 35 -13.43 -6.92 -33.00
N ILE A 36 -13.12 -6.05 -32.06
CA ILE A 36 -13.97 -4.92 -31.66
C ILE A 36 -13.29 -3.63 -32.06
N THR A 37 -14.03 -2.77 -32.71
CA THR A 37 -13.52 -1.43 -33.09
C THR A 37 -13.59 -0.51 -31.88
N ALA A 38 -12.45 0.03 -31.46
CA ALA A 38 -12.39 1.02 -30.40
C ALA A 38 -13.16 2.30 -30.82
N PRO A 39 -13.62 3.11 -29.87
CA PRO A 39 -14.36 4.36 -30.15
C PRO A 39 -13.63 5.32 -31.09
N HIS A 40 -12.31 5.22 -31.18
CA HIS A 40 -11.48 6.04 -32.08
C HIS A 40 -10.97 5.29 -33.32
N GLY A 41 -11.61 4.18 -33.68
CA GLY A 41 -11.32 3.46 -34.93
C GLY A 41 -10.22 2.40 -34.85
N GLY A 42 -9.61 2.18 -33.68
CA GLY A 42 -8.71 1.04 -33.47
C GLY A 42 -9.48 -0.29 -33.45
N VAL A 43 -8.85 -1.35 -33.93
CA VAL A 43 -9.41 -2.70 -33.85
C VAL A 43 -8.56 -3.51 -32.90
N ARG A 44 -9.19 -4.12 -31.88
CA ARG A 44 -8.53 -5.00 -30.94
C ARG A 44 -8.98 -6.44 -31.09
N GLN A 45 -8.07 -7.35 -30.87
CA GLN A 45 -8.39 -8.76 -30.71
C GLN A 45 -8.67 -9.05 -29.26
N ILE A 46 -9.76 -9.75 -29.00
CA ILE A 46 -10.23 -10.05 -27.67
C ILE A 46 -10.46 -11.55 -27.56
N TYR A 47 -9.95 -12.14 -26.52
CA TYR A 47 -10.09 -13.55 -26.24
C TYR A 47 -11.23 -13.76 -25.23
N GLN A 48 -11.97 -14.85 -25.38
CA GLN A 48 -13.11 -15.15 -24.51
C GLN A 48 -12.72 -15.99 -23.29
N THR A 49 -11.64 -16.76 -23.42
CA THR A 49 -11.11 -17.59 -22.32
C THR A 49 -9.59 -17.64 -22.39
N ARG A 50 -8.97 -18.02 -21.27
CA ARG A 50 -7.54 -18.29 -21.22
C ARG A 50 -7.10 -19.33 -22.26
N GLU A 51 -7.94 -20.34 -22.48
CA GLU A 51 -7.69 -21.37 -23.48
C GLU A 51 -7.60 -20.76 -24.88
N ASP A 52 -8.40 -19.74 -25.20
CA ASP A 52 -8.32 -19.03 -26.45
C ASP A 52 -6.97 -18.29 -26.61
N ALA A 53 -6.55 -17.61 -25.54
CA ALA A 53 -5.25 -16.93 -25.52
C ALA A 53 -4.08 -17.92 -25.69
N ILE A 54 -4.12 -19.07 -24.98
CA ILE A 54 -3.12 -20.14 -25.11
C ILE A 54 -3.15 -20.75 -26.52
N ALA A 55 -4.34 -20.94 -27.10
CA ALA A 55 -4.48 -21.54 -28.43
C ALA A 55 -3.87 -20.70 -29.56
N VAL A 56 -3.72 -19.38 -29.36
CA VAL A 56 -3.08 -18.47 -30.31
C VAL A 56 -1.64 -18.10 -29.94
N GLY A 57 -1.05 -18.83 -29.00
CA GLY A 57 0.33 -18.56 -28.54
C GLY A 57 0.41 -17.58 -27.38
N GLY A 58 -0.73 -17.28 -26.75
CA GLY A 58 -0.77 -16.40 -25.57
C GLY A 58 -0.11 -17.00 -24.32
N ALA A 59 0.06 -16.18 -23.32
CA ALA A 59 0.80 -16.46 -22.10
C ALA A 59 0.33 -17.72 -21.36
N VAL A 60 1.31 -18.47 -20.90
CA VAL A 60 1.09 -19.53 -19.90
C VAL A 60 1.17 -18.89 -18.52
N PRO A 61 0.17 -19.04 -17.63
CA PRO A 61 0.18 -18.47 -16.30
C PRO A 61 1.39 -18.91 -15.49
N GLY A 62 2.09 -17.94 -14.92
CA GLY A 62 3.29 -18.15 -14.14
C GLY A 62 4.59 -18.31 -14.96
N GLY A 63 4.53 -18.08 -16.28
CA GLY A 63 5.68 -17.94 -17.16
C GLY A 63 6.03 -16.48 -17.42
N ASP A 64 6.87 -16.25 -18.41
CA ASP A 64 7.25 -14.93 -18.98
C ASP A 64 6.09 -14.23 -19.73
N GLY A 65 4.88 -14.76 -19.63
CA GLY A 65 3.69 -14.23 -20.29
C GLY A 65 3.73 -14.36 -21.82
N GLY A 66 4.78 -14.90 -22.39
CA GLY A 66 5.01 -14.89 -23.84
C GLY A 66 5.19 -13.48 -24.39
N VAL A 67 5.43 -12.49 -23.53
CA VAL A 67 5.66 -11.10 -23.94
C VAL A 67 6.95 -11.04 -24.76
N THR A 68 6.84 -10.47 -25.95
CA THR A 68 7.94 -10.31 -26.89
C THR A 68 8.43 -8.88 -26.97
N ALA A 69 7.60 -7.91 -26.62
CA ALA A 69 7.97 -6.50 -26.54
C ALA A 69 7.08 -5.74 -25.54
N PHE A 70 7.67 -4.74 -24.92
CA PHE A 70 7.00 -3.76 -24.07
C PHE A 70 6.99 -2.40 -24.75
N HIS A 71 5.86 -1.71 -24.70
CA HIS A 71 5.70 -0.42 -25.32
C HIS A 71 5.10 0.59 -24.34
N ASP A 72 5.82 1.67 -24.08
CA ASP A 72 5.27 2.89 -23.52
C ASP A 72 5.06 3.88 -24.66
N ASN A 73 3.83 3.99 -25.14
CA ASN A 73 3.49 4.86 -26.26
C ASN A 73 3.36 6.34 -25.87
N GLY A 74 3.61 6.68 -24.59
CA GLY A 74 3.61 8.05 -24.09
C GLY A 74 2.22 8.69 -23.97
N GLY A 75 1.16 7.96 -24.28
CA GLY A 75 -0.21 8.41 -24.08
C GLY A 75 -0.56 8.56 -22.59
N ARG A 76 -1.81 8.92 -22.31
CA ARG A 76 -2.28 9.10 -20.93
C ARG A 76 -2.17 7.82 -20.13
N ILE A 77 -1.83 7.98 -18.86
CA ILE A 77 -2.03 7.01 -17.77
C ILE A 77 -2.89 7.67 -16.69
N LEU A 78 -3.54 6.89 -15.83
CA LEU A 78 -4.12 7.41 -14.59
C LEU A 78 -3.03 7.33 -13.52
N GLN A 79 -2.34 8.46 -13.30
CA GLN A 79 -1.16 8.45 -12.42
C GLN A 79 -1.53 8.37 -10.95
N HIS A 80 -2.63 9.00 -10.52
CA HIS A 80 -3.14 8.96 -9.15
C HIS A 80 -4.61 8.54 -9.14
N PRO A 81 -4.93 7.27 -9.49
CA PRO A 81 -6.28 6.81 -9.72
C PRO A 81 -7.18 7.01 -8.50
N ARG A 82 -8.30 7.69 -8.71
CA ARG A 82 -9.35 7.92 -7.72
C ARG A 82 -10.57 7.10 -8.11
N ILE A 83 -10.81 6.03 -7.38
CA ILE A 83 -11.84 5.05 -7.68
C ILE A 83 -13.13 5.43 -6.97
N SER A 84 -14.21 5.59 -7.74
CA SER A 84 -15.58 5.72 -7.22
C SER A 84 -16.30 4.40 -7.45
N LEU A 85 -16.71 3.70 -6.38
CA LEU A 85 -17.49 2.46 -6.47
C LEU A 85 -18.97 2.79 -6.56
N MET A 86 -19.63 2.27 -7.58
CA MET A 86 -21.05 2.48 -7.85
C MET A 86 -21.78 1.14 -7.83
N PHE A 87 -22.45 0.82 -6.75
CA PHE A 87 -23.28 -0.38 -6.60
C PHE A 87 -24.64 -0.11 -7.27
N TRP A 88 -24.83 -0.62 -8.47
CA TRP A 88 -26.03 -0.31 -9.25
C TRP A 88 -27.15 -1.30 -9.00
N GLY A 89 -28.27 -0.79 -8.49
CA GLY A 89 -29.53 -1.51 -8.29
C GLY A 89 -29.94 -1.67 -6.82
N ASN A 90 -31.26 -1.86 -6.64
CA ASN A 90 -31.87 -2.03 -5.32
C ASN A 90 -31.43 -3.33 -4.63
N ALA A 91 -30.98 -4.34 -5.37
CA ALA A 91 -30.48 -5.59 -4.79
C ALA A 91 -29.34 -5.38 -3.79
N TRP A 92 -28.56 -4.33 -3.91
CA TRP A 92 -27.49 -3.98 -2.99
C TRP A 92 -27.98 -3.44 -1.63
N THR A 93 -29.24 -3.06 -1.51
CA THR A 93 -29.85 -2.59 -0.25
C THR A 93 -30.51 -3.72 0.54
N ASP A 94 -30.62 -4.91 -0.02
CA ASP A 94 -31.16 -6.07 0.65
C ASP A 94 -30.16 -6.61 1.68
N PRO A 95 -30.48 -6.62 2.99
CA PRO A 95 -29.58 -7.14 4.02
C PRO A 95 -29.31 -8.65 3.90
N ALA A 96 -30.09 -9.38 3.08
CA ALA A 96 -29.84 -10.78 2.77
C ALA A 96 -28.81 -11.00 1.66
N THR A 97 -28.38 -9.93 0.97
CA THR A 97 -27.36 -10.02 -0.08
C THR A 97 -26.00 -10.39 0.53
N VAL A 98 -25.46 -11.53 0.10
CA VAL A 98 -24.14 -12.03 0.56
C VAL A 98 -23.34 -12.47 -0.66
N PRO A 99 -22.10 -11.98 -0.83
CA PRO A 99 -21.41 -10.95 -0.04
C PRO A 99 -22.15 -9.60 -0.09
N SER A 100 -22.09 -8.88 1.01
CA SER A 100 -22.71 -7.55 1.12
C SER A 100 -21.92 -6.47 0.38
N GLN A 101 -22.53 -5.30 0.18
CA GLN A 101 -21.83 -4.13 -0.33
C GLN A 101 -20.58 -3.80 0.52
N ALA A 102 -20.67 -3.94 1.85
CA ALA A 102 -19.55 -3.68 2.75
C ALA A 102 -18.40 -4.69 2.55
N ASP A 103 -18.72 -5.97 2.29
CA ASP A 103 -17.71 -6.99 2.02
C ASP A 103 -16.93 -6.67 0.73
N PHE A 104 -17.62 -6.28 -0.33
CA PHE A 104 -16.97 -5.85 -1.57
C PHE A 104 -16.19 -4.57 -1.42
N THR A 105 -16.71 -3.58 -0.68
CA THR A 105 -15.98 -2.33 -0.40
C THR A 105 -14.68 -2.62 0.37
N ASN A 106 -14.72 -3.50 1.37
CA ASN A 106 -13.53 -3.90 2.12
C ASN A 106 -12.52 -4.65 1.23
N ALA A 107 -13.00 -5.55 0.36
CA ALA A 107 -12.15 -6.26 -0.58
C ALA A 107 -11.43 -5.32 -1.54
N VAL A 108 -12.15 -4.33 -2.10
CA VAL A 108 -11.58 -3.31 -2.99
C VAL A 108 -10.64 -2.38 -2.22
N SER A 109 -10.95 -2.01 -0.97
CA SER A 109 -10.02 -1.27 -0.10
C SER A 109 -8.69 -2.00 0.08
N ASN A 110 -8.74 -3.30 0.37
CA ASN A 110 -7.54 -4.13 0.52
C ASN A 110 -6.72 -4.22 -0.78
N LEU A 111 -7.39 -4.20 -1.94
CA LEU A 111 -6.74 -4.16 -3.25
C LEU A 111 -6.04 -2.80 -3.47
N VAL A 112 -6.79 -1.71 -3.36
CA VAL A 112 -6.37 -0.35 -3.68
C VAL A 112 -5.22 0.11 -2.79
N TYR A 113 -5.31 -0.17 -1.48
CA TYR A 113 -4.30 0.23 -0.49
C TYR A 113 -3.27 -0.87 -0.18
N GLY A 114 -3.38 -2.01 -0.85
CA GLY A 114 -2.48 -3.15 -0.70
C GLY A 114 -1.27 -3.12 -1.65
N PRO A 115 -0.42 -4.16 -1.57
CA PRO A 115 0.75 -4.31 -2.42
C PRO A 115 0.42 -4.34 -3.91
N TRP A 116 -0.77 -4.82 -4.26
CA TRP A 116 -1.22 -4.91 -5.65
C TRP A 116 -1.20 -3.52 -6.33
N GLY A 117 -1.80 -2.51 -5.70
CA GLY A 117 -1.82 -1.15 -6.25
C GLY A 117 -0.43 -0.48 -6.22
N THR A 118 0.39 -0.79 -5.21
CA THR A 118 1.72 -0.18 -5.06
C THR A 118 2.68 -0.58 -6.17
N GLN A 119 2.62 -1.83 -6.64
CA GLN A 119 3.52 -2.35 -7.68
C GLN A 119 3.27 -1.70 -9.06
N LEU A 120 2.10 -1.11 -9.29
CA LEU A 120 1.81 -0.34 -10.51
C LEU A 120 2.74 0.88 -10.67
N SER A 121 3.40 1.31 -9.60
CA SER A 121 4.34 2.44 -9.64
C SER A 121 5.51 2.26 -10.60
N GLN A 122 5.84 1.03 -11.00
CA GLN A 122 6.81 0.77 -12.06
C GLN A 122 6.44 1.41 -13.40
N TYR A 123 5.16 1.65 -13.64
CA TYR A 123 4.63 2.25 -14.85
C TYR A 123 4.46 3.76 -14.68
N ARG A 124 5.50 4.53 -14.99
CA ARG A 124 5.53 6.00 -14.89
C ARG A 124 5.04 6.57 -13.54
N GLY A 125 5.22 5.80 -12.45
CA GLY A 125 4.84 6.22 -11.12
C GLY A 125 3.33 6.18 -10.83
N ILE A 126 2.57 5.27 -11.46
CA ILE A 126 1.14 5.07 -11.14
C ILE A 126 1.01 4.77 -9.64
N GLY A 127 0.18 5.55 -8.96
CA GLY A 127 -0.11 5.44 -7.54
C GLY A 127 0.33 6.65 -6.73
N PRO A 128 -0.07 6.72 -5.48
CA PRO A 128 -0.98 5.79 -4.80
C PRO A 128 -2.40 5.85 -5.39
N LEU A 129 -3.06 4.68 -5.45
CA LEU A 129 -4.48 4.60 -5.75
C LEU A 129 -5.30 5.05 -4.53
N SER A 130 -6.52 5.54 -4.75
CA SER A 130 -7.43 5.89 -3.67
C SER A 130 -8.86 5.46 -3.98
N LEU A 131 -9.58 5.03 -2.95
CA LEU A 131 -11.02 4.84 -3.00
C LEU A 131 -11.65 6.17 -2.56
N GLU A 132 -12.28 6.89 -3.49
CA GLU A 132 -12.79 8.24 -3.25
C GLU A 132 -14.22 8.22 -2.73
N ASP A 133 -15.09 7.47 -3.41
CA ASP A 133 -16.52 7.39 -3.10
C ASP A 133 -17.04 5.96 -3.16
N THR A 134 -18.08 5.70 -2.39
CA THR A 134 -18.90 4.49 -2.51
C THR A 134 -20.37 4.91 -2.51
N VAL A 135 -21.07 4.63 -3.61
CA VAL A 135 -22.47 5.03 -3.77
C VAL A 135 -23.34 3.84 -4.16
N THR A 136 -24.52 3.73 -3.55
CA THR A 136 -25.56 2.79 -3.98
C THR A 136 -26.56 3.52 -4.88
N VAL A 137 -26.68 3.06 -6.11
CA VAL A 137 -27.60 3.65 -7.11
C VAL A 137 -28.92 2.91 -7.06
N THR A 138 -29.90 3.49 -6.37
CA THR A 138 -31.25 2.95 -6.20
C THR A 138 -32.29 3.65 -7.07
N SER A 139 -31.89 4.65 -7.85
CA SER A 139 -32.78 5.37 -8.74
C SER A 139 -33.21 4.56 -9.98
N SER A 140 -32.48 3.50 -10.29
CA SER A 140 -32.79 2.54 -11.34
C SER A 140 -32.10 1.21 -11.03
N ASP A 141 -32.67 0.11 -11.50
CA ASP A 141 -32.00 -1.19 -11.52
C ASP A 141 -31.32 -1.39 -12.87
N PRO A 142 -30.18 -2.11 -12.94
CA PRO A 142 -29.57 -2.46 -14.22
C PRO A 142 -30.48 -3.44 -14.99
N PRO A 143 -30.56 -3.36 -16.33
CA PRO A 143 -31.17 -4.41 -17.14
C PRO A 143 -30.46 -5.76 -16.88
N ALA A 144 -31.20 -6.87 -16.92
CA ALA A 144 -30.60 -8.19 -16.77
C ALA A 144 -29.52 -8.47 -17.83
N ARG A 145 -29.70 -7.90 -19.02
CA ARG A 145 -28.69 -7.79 -20.09
C ARG A 145 -28.46 -6.30 -20.36
N PHE A 146 -27.52 -5.71 -19.65
CA PHE A 146 -27.17 -4.30 -19.78
C PHE A 146 -26.19 -4.08 -20.96
N THR A 147 -26.17 -2.86 -21.46
CA THR A 147 -25.26 -2.38 -22.51
C THR A 147 -24.28 -1.35 -21.95
N ASP A 148 -23.19 -1.06 -22.67
CA ASP A 148 -22.29 0.05 -22.36
C ASP A 148 -23.02 1.39 -22.31
N ALA A 149 -24.03 1.58 -23.18
CA ALA A 149 -24.85 2.79 -23.20
C ALA A 149 -25.71 2.94 -21.93
N ASP A 150 -26.20 1.83 -21.36
CA ASP A 150 -26.94 1.83 -20.09
C ASP A 150 -26.03 2.27 -18.94
N VAL A 151 -24.81 1.71 -18.90
CA VAL A 151 -23.80 2.06 -17.89
C VAL A 151 -23.41 3.53 -17.98
N GLN A 152 -23.08 4.03 -19.18
CA GLN A 152 -22.73 5.44 -19.39
C GLN A 152 -23.87 6.37 -18.99
N SER A 153 -25.10 6.04 -19.37
CA SER A 153 -26.29 6.83 -19.02
C SER A 153 -26.49 6.89 -17.50
N MET A 154 -26.28 5.77 -16.80
CA MET A 154 -26.38 5.69 -15.35
C MET A 154 -25.29 6.55 -14.68
N ILE A 155 -24.03 6.43 -15.10
CA ILE A 155 -22.93 7.25 -14.57
C ILE A 155 -23.22 8.75 -14.77
N GLN A 156 -23.63 9.16 -15.98
CA GLN A 156 -23.98 10.55 -16.30
C GLN A 156 -25.12 11.07 -15.41
N ALA A 157 -26.11 10.25 -15.15
CA ALA A 157 -27.21 10.61 -14.25
C ALA A 157 -26.74 10.83 -12.80
N GLN A 158 -25.82 9.99 -12.30
CA GLN A 158 -25.29 10.16 -10.94
C GLN A 158 -24.39 11.40 -10.82
N ILE A 159 -23.57 11.68 -11.84
CA ILE A 159 -22.75 12.90 -11.89
C ILE A 159 -23.66 14.14 -11.94
N THR A 160 -24.66 14.14 -12.80
CA THR A 160 -25.62 15.26 -12.95
C THR A 160 -26.41 15.50 -11.67
N ALA A 161 -26.74 14.45 -10.94
CA ALA A 161 -27.41 14.53 -9.64
C ALA A 161 -26.48 14.92 -8.48
N GLY A 162 -25.17 15.11 -8.74
CA GLY A 162 -24.18 15.45 -7.71
C GLY A 162 -23.91 14.34 -6.69
N ARG A 163 -24.23 13.08 -7.02
CA ARG A 163 -24.01 11.93 -6.12
C ARG A 163 -22.60 11.36 -6.19
N VAL A 164 -21.94 11.54 -7.31
CA VAL A 164 -20.52 11.31 -7.52
C VAL A 164 -19.92 12.54 -8.16
N PRO A 165 -18.64 12.88 -7.87
CA PRO A 165 -17.98 14.02 -8.47
C PRO A 165 -17.89 13.88 -9.99
N ALA A 166 -17.94 14.99 -10.70
CA ALA A 166 -17.76 15.02 -12.15
C ALA A 166 -16.32 14.63 -12.55
N PRO A 167 -16.11 14.13 -13.79
CA PRO A 167 -14.77 13.91 -14.30
C PRO A 167 -14.02 15.24 -14.38
N ASP A 168 -12.73 15.18 -14.08
CA ASP A 168 -11.81 16.31 -14.19
C ASP A 168 -10.54 15.82 -14.87
N ASN A 169 -10.11 16.51 -15.94
CA ASN A 169 -8.91 16.15 -16.69
C ASN A 169 -7.63 16.28 -15.85
N ALA A 170 -7.65 17.03 -14.76
CA ALA A 170 -6.54 17.14 -13.80
C ALA A 170 -6.57 16.05 -12.72
N LEU A 171 -7.67 15.30 -12.60
CA LEU A 171 -7.86 14.24 -11.62
C LEU A 171 -8.09 12.91 -12.36
N ASP A 172 -7.40 11.90 -11.94
CA ASP A 172 -7.46 10.55 -12.54
C ASP A 172 -8.64 9.75 -11.94
N ARG A 173 -9.87 10.23 -12.14
CA ARG A 173 -11.09 9.59 -11.60
C ARG A 173 -11.56 8.46 -12.50
N MET A 174 -11.88 7.32 -11.86
CA MET A 174 -12.45 6.15 -12.49
C MET A 174 -13.75 5.73 -11.78
N TYR A 175 -14.82 5.54 -12.54
CA TYR A 175 -16.11 5.07 -12.05
C TYR A 175 -16.23 3.57 -12.25
N CYS A 176 -16.23 2.79 -11.18
CA CYS A 176 -16.35 1.33 -11.22
C CYS A 176 -17.79 0.93 -10.87
N VAL A 177 -18.53 0.45 -11.83
CA VAL A 177 -19.94 0.05 -11.69
C VAL A 177 -20.04 -1.44 -11.40
N LEU A 178 -20.54 -1.77 -10.22
CA LEU A 178 -20.65 -3.14 -9.72
C LEU A 178 -22.08 -3.63 -9.89
N MET A 179 -22.23 -4.68 -10.71
CA MET A 179 -23.54 -5.27 -11.00
C MET A 179 -23.99 -6.23 -9.90
N PRO A 180 -25.28 -6.32 -9.60
CA PRO A 180 -25.80 -7.40 -8.79
C PRO A 180 -25.60 -8.76 -9.47
N THR A 181 -25.75 -9.85 -8.72
CA THR A 181 -25.71 -11.20 -9.29
C THR A 181 -26.81 -11.40 -10.35
N GLY A 182 -26.52 -12.23 -11.36
CA GLY A 182 -27.48 -12.58 -12.41
C GLY A 182 -27.57 -11.57 -13.55
N HIS A 183 -26.72 -10.54 -13.58
CA HIS A 183 -26.64 -9.57 -14.67
C HIS A 183 -25.44 -9.88 -15.58
N SER A 184 -25.59 -9.64 -16.88
CA SER A 184 -24.55 -9.86 -17.90
C SER A 184 -24.60 -8.75 -18.94
N SER A 185 -23.47 -8.51 -19.62
CA SER A 185 -23.45 -7.61 -20.76
C SER A 185 -24.29 -8.14 -21.91
N GLY A 186 -25.00 -7.24 -22.58
CA GLY A 186 -25.68 -7.50 -23.84
C GLY A 186 -24.78 -7.31 -25.07
N ASP A 187 -23.70 -6.54 -24.90
CA ASP A 187 -22.79 -6.15 -25.97
C ASP A 187 -21.63 -7.14 -26.15
N THR A 188 -21.20 -7.77 -25.06
CA THR A 188 -20.04 -8.67 -25.05
C THR A 188 -20.29 -9.90 -24.17
N PRO A 189 -19.55 -10.98 -24.33
CA PRO A 189 -19.61 -12.16 -23.44
C PRO A 189 -18.75 -11.97 -22.17
N PHE A 190 -18.33 -10.78 -21.87
CA PHE A 190 -17.33 -10.46 -20.84
C PHE A 190 -17.95 -10.33 -19.45
N VAL A 191 -17.12 -10.44 -18.42
CA VAL A 191 -17.50 -10.27 -17.01
C VAL A 191 -17.04 -8.93 -16.44
N GLY A 192 -16.17 -8.23 -17.17
CA GLY A 192 -15.72 -6.87 -16.92
C GLY A 192 -15.29 -6.18 -18.20
N GLN A 193 -15.24 -4.88 -18.16
CA GLN A 193 -14.73 -4.03 -19.24
C GLN A 193 -14.44 -2.64 -18.70
N HIS A 194 -13.32 -2.02 -19.11
CA HIS A 194 -13.09 -0.60 -18.89
C HIS A 194 -13.18 0.18 -20.19
N GLN A 195 -13.54 1.47 -20.09
CA GLN A 195 -13.78 2.36 -21.20
C GLN A 195 -13.71 3.83 -20.76
N PHE A 196 -13.92 4.73 -21.68
CA PHE A 196 -14.15 6.15 -21.41
C PHE A 196 -15.26 6.74 -22.27
N PHE A 197 -15.81 7.87 -21.82
CA PHE A 197 -16.66 8.74 -22.61
C PHE A 197 -16.37 10.21 -22.31
N ASP A 198 -16.74 11.10 -23.22
CA ASP A 198 -16.58 12.53 -23.00
C ASP A 198 -17.80 13.10 -22.25
N PHE A 199 -17.56 13.82 -21.17
CA PHE A 199 -18.57 14.48 -20.37
C PHE A 199 -18.17 15.94 -20.10
N ASN A 200 -18.91 16.89 -20.67
CA ASN A 200 -18.67 18.33 -20.51
C ASN A 200 -17.22 18.77 -20.76
N GLY A 201 -16.54 18.17 -21.74
CA GLY A 201 -15.17 18.50 -22.11
C GLY A 201 -14.08 17.79 -21.29
N SER A 202 -14.46 16.92 -20.37
CA SER A 202 -13.55 16.05 -19.62
C SER A 202 -13.83 14.59 -19.95
N ARG A 203 -12.81 13.74 -19.90
CA ARG A 203 -12.98 12.27 -20.04
C ARG A 203 -13.42 11.65 -18.73
N ALA A 204 -14.48 10.86 -18.79
CA ALA A 204 -14.94 9.98 -17.73
C ALA A 204 -14.42 8.56 -18.00
N TYR A 205 -13.46 8.10 -17.22
CA TYR A 205 -12.98 6.73 -17.28
C TYR A 205 -13.88 5.85 -16.41
N TRP A 206 -14.26 4.69 -16.91
CA TRP A 206 -15.19 3.83 -16.20
C TRP A 206 -14.95 2.35 -16.49
N ALA A 207 -15.40 1.50 -15.58
CA ALA A 207 -15.52 0.07 -15.79
C ALA A 207 -16.87 -0.42 -15.30
N TRP A 208 -17.37 -1.50 -15.90
CA TRP A 208 -18.44 -2.29 -15.31
C TRP A 208 -17.94 -3.68 -14.99
N ILE A 209 -18.42 -4.25 -13.89
CA ILE A 209 -18.01 -5.52 -13.35
C ILE A 209 -19.24 -6.36 -12.99
N THR A 210 -19.37 -7.57 -13.56
CA THR A 210 -20.40 -8.53 -13.16
C THR A 210 -20.05 -9.20 -11.84
N ASN A 211 -21.00 -9.90 -11.24
CA ASN A 211 -20.90 -10.49 -9.92
C ASN A 211 -21.27 -11.98 -9.95
N ASP A 212 -20.34 -12.84 -9.61
CA ASP A 212 -20.59 -14.28 -9.46
C ASP A 212 -21.15 -14.68 -8.07
N GLY A 213 -21.38 -13.69 -7.19
CA GLY A 213 -21.90 -13.91 -5.84
C GLY A 213 -20.82 -14.34 -4.83
N THR A 214 -19.54 -14.19 -5.15
CA THR A 214 -18.45 -14.56 -4.25
C THR A 214 -17.39 -13.48 -4.12
N LEU A 215 -16.53 -13.55 -3.10
CA LEU A 215 -15.33 -12.73 -2.97
C LEU A 215 -14.07 -13.39 -3.56
N THR A 216 -14.11 -14.71 -3.75
CA THR A 216 -12.92 -15.52 -4.06
C THR A 216 -13.05 -16.31 -5.36
N GLY A 217 -14.15 -16.17 -6.07
CA GLY A 217 -14.39 -16.82 -7.33
C GLY A 217 -13.59 -16.23 -8.49
N GLY A 218 -13.45 -17.00 -9.56
CA GLY A 218 -12.75 -16.59 -10.76
C GLY A 218 -13.42 -15.46 -11.54
N ASN A 219 -14.72 -15.20 -11.31
CA ASN A 219 -15.48 -14.11 -11.88
C ASN A 219 -16.05 -13.18 -10.78
N SER A 220 -15.44 -13.20 -9.61
CA SER A 220 -15.83 -12.33 -8.50
C SER A 220 -15.48 -10.87 -8.77
N ILE A 221 -16.28 -9.95 -8.21
CA ILE A 221 -16.03 -8.52 -8.33
C ILE A 221 -14.58 -8.15 -8.01
N PRO A 222 -13.95 -8.57 -6.90
CA PRO A 222 -12.59 -8.13 -6.59
C PRO A 222 -11.57 -8.57 -7.65
N LYS A 223 -11.70 -9.79 -8.19
CA LYS A 223 -10.80 -10.28 -9.24
C LYS A 223 -10.96 -9.48 -10.53
N VAL A 224 -12.21 -9.35 -11.00
CA VAL A 224 -12.51 -8.65 -12.23
C VAL A 224 -12.14 -7.17 -12.13
N LEU A 225 -12.43 -6.53 -10.99
CA LEU A 225 -12.09 -5.14 -10.76
C LEU A 225 -10.57 -4.94 -10.73
N SER A 226 -9.80 -5.85 -10.15
CA SER A 226 -8.34 -5.75 -10.16
C SER A 226 -7.79 -5.77 -11.60
N HIS A 227 -8.35 -6.57 -12.47
CA HIS A 227 -8.01 -6.62 -13.89
C HIS A 227 -8.31 -5.26 -14.57
N GLU A 228 -9.56 -4.82 -14.54
CA GLU A 228 -9.98 -3.59 -15.23
C GLU A 228 -9.27 -2.32 -14.70
N VAL A 229 -8.95 -2.30 -13.40
CA VAL A 229 -8.25 -1.15 -12.81
C VAL A 229 -6.80 -1.09 -13.25
N CYS A 230 -6.06 -2.20 -13.32
CA CYS A 230 -4.66 -2.14 -13.75
C CYS A 230 -4.54 -1.68 -15.22
N GLU A 231 -5.47 -2.12 -16.06
CA GLU A 231 -5.52 -1.72 -17.46
C GLU A 231 -5.91 -0.26 -17.64
N ALA A 232 -7.02 0.16 -17.01
CA ALA A 232 -7.43 1.56 -17.05
C ALA A 232 -6.34 2.51 -16.49
N CYS A 233 -5.53 2.06 -15.51
CA CYS A 233 -4.43 2.86 -15.00
C CYS A 233 -3.30 3.01 -16.02
N SER A 234 -2.97 1.95 -16.75
CA SER A 234 -1.83 1.92 -17.67
C SER A 234 -2.18 2.36 -19.09
N ASP A 235 -3.41 2.11 -19.56
CA ASP A 235 -3.87 2.43 -20.91
C ASP A 235 -5.34 2.95 -20.94
N PRO A 236 -5.66 4.04 -20.27
CA PRO A 236 -7.05 4.53 -20.14
C PRO A 236 -7.69 4.94 -21.47
N ASP A 237 -6.88 5.31 -22.45
CA ASP A 237 -7.29 5.77 -23.78
C ASP A 237 -7.20 4.67 -24.85
N LEU A 238 -6.96 3.43 -24.45
CA LEU A 238 -6.99 2.23 -25.29
C LEU A 238 -5.97 2.22 -26.45
N GLY A 239 -4.80 1.68 -26.21
CA GLY A 239 -3.72 1.49 -27.18
C GLY A 239 -2.77 2.67 -27.31
N SER A 240 -2.91 3.69 -26.48
CA SER A 240 -2.01 4.86 -26.49
C SER A 240 -1.07 4.93 -25.28
N GLY A 241 -1.36 4.19 -24.22
CA GLY A 241 -0.62 4.16 -22.99
C GLY A 241 0.47 3.08 -22.97
N ILE A 242 0.42 2.22 -21.97
CA ILE A 242 1.36 1.11 -21.77
C ILE A 242 0.71 -0.18 -22.25
N ILE A 243 1.36 -0.82 -23.22
CA ILE A 243 0.89 -2.06 -23.84
C ILE A 243 2.07 -3.01 -24.04
N VAL A 244 1.78 -4.27 -24.32
CA VAL A 244 2.77 -5.31 -24.59
C VAL A 244 2.41 -6.10 -25.85
N ASP A 245 3.40 -6.70 -26.50
CA ASP A 245 3.18 -7.68 -27.56
C ASP A 245 3.35 -9.10 -27.02
N VAL A 246 2.50 -10.01 -27.45
CA VAL A 246 2.52 -11.42 -27.03
C VAL A 246 2.63 -12.30 -28.28
N GLY A 247 3.83 -12.83 -28.56
CA GLY A 247 4.07 -13.61 -29.76
C GLY A 247 3.85 -12.78 -31.02
N ALA A 248 2.82 -13.07 -31.79
CA ALA A 248 2.42 -12.34 -33.00
C ALA A 248 1.31 -11.29 -32.73
N ASP A 249 0.72 -11.30 -31.55
CA ASP A 249 -0.33 -10.37 -31.18
C ASP A 249 0.30 -9.09 -30.60
N THR A 250 -0.17 -7.94 -31.07
CA THR A 250 0.40 -6.65 -30.72
C THR A 250 -0.62 -5.77 -30.00
N GLY A 251 -0.16 -5.00 -29.02
CA GLY A 251 -0.99 -4.03 -28.33
C GLY A 251 -1.90 -4.61 -27.26
N GLU A 252 -1.49 -5.67 -26.61
CA GLU A 252 -2.20 -6.25 -25.46
C GLU A 252 -1.99 -5.39 -24.20
N GLU A 253 -2.99 -5.37 -23.31
CA GLU A 253 -2.89 -4.68 -22.03
C GLU A 253 -2.18 -5.55 -20.98
N ILE A 254 -1.62 -4.92 -19.95
CA ILE A 254 -0.82 -5.62 -18.94
C ILE A 254 -1.61 -6.65 -18.11
N GLY A 255 -2.92 -6.45 -17.95
CA GLY A 255 -3.82 -7.41 -17.29
C GLY A 255 -4.08 -8.63 -18.15
N ASP A 256 -4.27 -8.42 -19.43
CA ASP A 256 -4.63 -9.45 -20.40
C ASP A 256 -3.65 -10.57 -20.54
N VAL A 257 -2.40 -10.19 -20.61
CA VAL A 257 -1.29 -11.15 -20.66
C VAL A 257 -1.33 -12.11 -19.47
N CYS A 258 -1.83 -11.64 -18.35
CA CYS A 258 -1.92 -12.40 -17.09
C CYS A 258 -3.32 -12.91 -16.78
N ASN A 259 -4.24 -12.82 -17.73
CA ASN A 259 -5.63 -13.20 -17.58
C ASN A 259 -5.76 -14.62 -16.99
N ASN A 260 -6.63 -14.78 -15.99
CA ASN A 260 -6.82 -16.00 -15.21
C ASN A 260 -5.64 -16.45 -14.33
N THR A 261 -4.62 -15.63 -14.13
CA THR A 261 -3.61 -15.83 -13.10
C THR A 261 -4.01 -15.02 -11.87
N TRP A 262 -4.61 -15.66 -10.88
CA TRP A 262 -5.15 -15.00 -9.70
C TRP A 262 -4.96 -15.83 -8.43
N ALA A 263 -5.06 -15.20 -7.26
CA ALA A 263 -5.11 -15.87 -5.96
C ALA A 263 -5.97 -15.09 -4.97
N THR A 264 -6.36 -15.75 -3.90
CA THR A 264 -7.05 -15.10 -2.78
C THR A 264 -6.03 -14.39 -1.90
N VAL A 265 -6.16 -13.07 -1.77
CA VAL A 265 -5.33 -12.20 -0.96
C VAL A 265 -6.24 -11.42 0.00
N ALA A 266 -5.95 -11.46 1.30
CA ALA A 266 -6.77 -10.81 2.33
C ALA A 266 -8.28 -11.14 2.24
N GLY A 267 -8.60 -12.40 1.87
CA GLY A 267 -9.98 -12.89 1.79
C GLY A 267 -10.72 -12.58 0.49
N ALA A 268 -10.07 -11.96 -0.51
CA ALA A 268 -10.66 -11.63 -1.81
C ALA A 268 -9.75 -12.07 -2.97
N ALA A 269 -10.34 -12.45 -4.10
CA ALA A 269 -9.58 -12.79 -5.29
C ALA A 269 -8.98 -11.53 -5.93
N GLN A 270 -7.71 -11.60 -6.31
CA GLN A 270 -6.99 -10.56 -7.03
C GLN A 270 -6.29 -11.17 -8.24
N GLU A 271 -6.30 -10.51 -9.36
CA GLU A 271 -5.65 -10.96 -10.59
C GLU A 271 -4.25 -10.38 -10.73
N ALA A 272 -3.36 -11.19 -11.31
CA ALA A 272 -2.02 -10.77 -11.67
C ALA A 272 -2.05 -9.83 -12.89
N TYR A 273 -1.02 -9.06 -13.03
CA TYR A 273 -0.73 -8.28 -14.24
C TYR A 273 0.73 -8.41 -14.62
N TRP A 274 1.06 -8.07 -15.87
CA TRP A 274 2.43 -8.09 -16.33
C TRP A 274 3.28 -7.06 -15.55
N SER A 275 4.47 -7.49 -15.14
CA SER A 275 5.49 -6.63 -14.54
C SER A 275 6.68 -6.58 -15.47
N GLU A 276 6.94 -5.39 -16.03
CA GLU A 276 8.12 -5.17 -16.88
C GLU A 276 9.41 -5.33 -16.09
N SER A 277 9.43 -4.82 -14.83
CA SER A 277 10.61 -4.94 -13.97
C SER A 277 10.94 -6.40 -13.60
N ASP A 278 9.96 -7.28 -13.53
CA ASP A 278 10.12 -8.69 -13.18
C ASP A 278 10.12 -9.61 -14.42
N ASN A 279 9.78 -9.07 -15.58
CA ASN A 279 9.60 -9.79 -16.86
C ASN A 279 8.71 -11.02 -16.72
N ARG A 280 7.57 -10.87 -16.04
CA ARG A 280 6.59 -11.94 -15.76
C ARG A 280 5.27 -11.40 -15.24
N CYS A 281 4.25 -12.25 -15.24
CA CYS A 281 3.02 -11.99 -14.50
C CYS A 281 3.30 -11.98 -12.98
N VAL A 282 2.92 -10.91 -12.32
CA VAL A 282 3.04 -10.76 -10.87
C VAL A 282 1.67 -10.62 -10.24
N LEU A 283 1.50 -11.23 -9.09
CA LEU A 283 0.42 -10.95 -8.16
C LEU A 283 1.07 -10.41 -6.89
N PRO A 284 1.20 -9.10 -6.76
CA PRO A 284 1.72 -8.52 -5.54
C PRO A 284 0.80 -8.88 -4.38
N THR A 285 1.24 -9.81 -3.57
CA THR A 285 0.57 -10.20 -2.34
C THR A 285 1.24 -9.51 -1.17
N TRP A 286 0.49 -9.33 -0.09
CA TRP A 286 1.15 -9.15 1.18
C TRP A 286 2.11 -10.33 1.33
N GLN A 287 3.38 -10.08 1.05
CA GLN A 287 4.40 -11.02 1.52
C GLN A 287 4.09 -11.21 3.00
N PRO A 288 4.08 -12.46 3.51
CA PRO A 288 4.06 -12.60 4.95
C PRO A 288 5.12 -11.62 5.42
N PHE A 289 4.74 -10.66 6.28
CA PHE A 289 5.66 -9.65 6.77
C PHE A 289 7.00 -10.35 6.96
N PRO A 290 8.10 -9.87 6.38
CA PRO A 290 9.39 -10.41 6.76
C PRO A 290 9.36 -10.40 8.26
N ALA A 291 9.62 -11.55 8.90
CA ALA A 291 9.46 -11.70 10.32
C ALA A 291 9.92 -10.39 10.97
N VAL A 292 9.04 -9.71 11.68
CA VAL A 292 9.43 -8.51 12.40
C VAL A 292 10.08 -8.94 13.69
N ASN A 293 11.19 -8.32 14.05
CA ASN A 293 11.91 -8.56 15.27
C ASN A 293 11.72 -7.39 16.23
N GLY A 294 11.95 -7.62 17.52
CA GLY A 294 11.96 -6.55 18.53
C GLY A 294 10.62 -5.83 18.68
N ASN A 295 10.69 -4.60 19.17
CA ASN A 295 9.55 -3.74 19.41
C ASN A 295 9.25 -2.87 18.18
N ALA A 296 7.98 -2.53 18.01
CA ALA A 296 7.55 -1.51 17.06
C ALA A 296 7.45 -0.14 17.74
N SER A 297 7.67 0.93 16.99
CA SER A 297 7.46 2.30 17.44
C SER A 297 6.35 2.94 16.63
N LEU A 298 5.34 3.49 17.30
CA LEU A 298 4.18 4.15 16.68
C LEU A 298 4.12 5.60 17.13
N VAL A 299 4.03 6.52 16.18
CA VAL A 299 3.80 7.94 16.45
C VAL A 299 2.63 8.45 15.64
N GLN A 300 1.98 9.50 16.13
CA GLN A 300 1.04 10.28 15.33
C GLN A 300 1.77 11.51 14.84
N SER A 301 1.91 11.60 13.52
CA SER A 301 2.57 12.70 12.84
C SER A 301 1.60 13.87 12.59
N ARG A 302 2.14 14.99 12.12
CA ARG A 302 1.35 16.17 11.70
C ARG A 302 1.03 16.15 10.20
N PHE A 303 1.27 15.04 9.51
CA PHE A 303 0.88 14.87 8.12
C PHE A 303 -0.63 14.74 8.00
N GLY A 304 -1.24 15.48 7.06
CA GLY A 304 -2.67 15.55 6.91
C GLY A 304 -3.38 16.38 7.98
N ALA A 305 -4.70 16.52 7.89
CA ALA A 305 -5.49 17.31 8.83
C ALA A 305 -5.69 16.61 10.17
N GLN A 306 -5.82 15.27 10.15
CA GLN A 306 -6.00 14.43 11.33
C GLN A 306 -4.67 13.98 11.96
N GLY A 307 -3.54 14.18 11.27
CA GLY A 307 -2.25 13.61 11.65
C GLY A 307 -2.20 12.10 11.38
N ASN A 308 -1.33 11.68 10.47
CA ASN A 308 -1.18 10.27 10.11
C ASN A 308 -0.55 9.45 11.25
N PHE A 309 -0.81 8.15 11.26
CA PHE A 309 0.01 7.24 12.07
C PHE A 309 1.22 6.79 11.27
N GLU A 310 2.38 6.86 11.90
CA GLU A 310 3.66 6.42 11.36
C GLU A 310 4.16 5.26 12.23
N LEU A 311 4.38 4.09 11.62
CA LEU A 311 4.79 2.86 12.30
C LEU A 311 6.17 2.44 11.81
N LEU A 312 7.10 2.29 12.73
CA LEU A 312 8.41 1.71 12.51
C LEU A 312 8.43 0.28 13.02
N ALA A 313 8.96 -0.64 12.22
CA ALA A 313 9.22 -2.02 12.61
C ALA A 313 10.63 -2.45 12.19
N ILE A 314 11.18 -3.45 12.86
CA ILE A 314 12.48 -4.03 12.53
C ILE A 314 12.25 -5.22 11.59
N SER A 315 12.95 -5.23 10.45
CA SER A 315 12.86 -6.33 9.49
C SER A 315 13.64 -7.56 9.95
N GLY A 316 13.00 -8.71 9.96
CA GLY A 316 13.69 -9.99 10.20
C GLY A 316 14.71 -10.38 9.11
N GLN A 317 14.67 -9.70 7.96
CA GLN A 317 15.66 -9.84 6.89
C GLN A 317 16.78 -8.81 6.97
N GLY A 318 16.73 -7.92 7.95
CA GLY A 318 17.69 -6.82 8.16
C GLY A 318 17.13 -5.46 7.76
N GLY A 319 17.63 -4.42 8.44
CA GLY A 319 17.15 -3.05 8.30
C GLY A 319 15.81 -2.80 8.97
N LEU A 320 15.15 -1.76 8.53
CA LEU A 320 13.94 -1.19 9.11
C LEU A 320 12.82 -1.12 8.08
N ILE A 321 11.59 -1.11 8.58
CA ILE A 321 10.37 -1.03 7.77
C ILE A 321 9.51 0.10 8.31
N HIS A 322 9.04 0.95 7.41
CA HIS A 322 8.13 2.03 7.73
C HIS A 322 6.77 1.78 7.07
N PHE A 323 5.72 1.98 7.85
CA PHE A 323 4.33 2.03 7.40
C PHE A 323 3.69 3.32 7.86
N TRP A 324 2.70 3.80 7.14
CA TRP A 324 1.92 4.94 7.57
C TRP A 324 0.43 4.71 7.31
N ARG A 325 -0.42 5.33 8.11
CA ARG A 325 -1.87 5.26 7.95
C ARG A 325 -2.42 6.65 7.67
N ASN A 326 -3.14 6.77 6.56
CA ASN A 326 -3.82 8.00 6.22
C ASN A 326 -5.06 8.18 7.10
N ASN A 327 -4.96 9.05 8.11
CA ASN A 327 -6.05 9.30 9.05
C ASN A 327 -7.10 10.28 8.50
N ASP A 328 -6.83 10.98 7.39
CA ASP A 328 -7.82 11.83 6.71
C ASP A 328 -8.74 11.02 5.79
N ASN A 329 -8.37 9.79 5.48
CA ASN A 329 -9.20 8.89 4.71
C ASN A 329 -10.17 8.13 5.61
N THR A 330 -11.45 8.12 5.26
CA THR A 330 -12.51 7.45 6.03
C THR A 330 -12.30 5.96 6.21
N PHE A 331 -11.53 5.32 5.31
CA PHE A 331 -11.20 3.90 5.37
C PHE A 331 -9.94 3.61 6.20
N LEU A 332 -9.23 4.64 6.67
CA LEU A 332 -8.03 4.54 7.50
C LEU A 332 -6.99 3.56 6.95
N PRO A 333 -6.62 3.63 5.64
CA PRO A 333 -5.75 2.65 5.03
C PRO A 333 -4.32 2.76 5.55
N TRP A 334 -3.67 1.62 5.74
CA TRP A 334 -2.23 1.54 5.94
C TRP A 334 -1.50 1.45 4.61
N SER A 335 -0.41 2.17 4.47
CA SER A 335 0.49 2.19 3.32
C SER A 335 1.89 1.73 3.71
N GLY A 336 2.64 1.22 2.77
CA GLY A 336 3.93 0.57 2.97
C GLY A 336 3.85 -0.91 2.58
N PRO A 337 4.88 -1.71 2.84
CA PRO A 337 6.12 -1.38 3.56
C PRO A 337 7.11 -0.52 2.75
N THR A 338 7.74 0.45 3.39
CA THR A 338 8.92 1.13 2.86
C THR A 338 10.14 0.63 3.61
N TYR A 339 11.05 -0.05 2.91
CA TYR A 339 12.27 -0.60 3.50
C TYR A 339 13.41 0.41 3.45
N PHE A 340 14.18 0.50 4.55
CA PHE A 340 15.37 1.33 4.60
C PHE A 340 16.43 0.73 5.53
N GLY A 341 17.67 1.16 5.39
CA GLY A 341 18.79 0.67 6.20
C GLY A 341 19.12 -0.82 6.04
N GLY A 342 18.65 -1.49 4.95
CA GLY A 342 18.82 -2.94 4.75
C GLY A 342 20.27 -3.43 4.77
N TRP A 343 21.22 -2.60 4.36
CA TRP A 343 22.63 -2.93 4.40
C TRP A 343 23.26 -2.95 5.81
N LEU A 344 22.54 -2.47 6.83
CA LEU A 344 22.93 -2.72 8.23
C LEU A 344 22.87 -4.21 8.60
N GLY A 345 22.03 -5.01 7.88
CA GLY A 345 21.69 -6.35 8.30
C GLY A 345 20.78 -6.34 9.53
N PRO A 346 20.86 -7.36 10.41
CA PRO A 346 20.01 -7.46 11.59
C PRO A 346 20.13 -6.23 12.51
N VAL A 347 18.98 -5.63 12.84
CA VAL A 347 18.81 -4.56 13.82
C VAL A 347 18.17 -5.17 15.07
N ASP A 348 18.61 -4.76 16.25
CA ASP A 348 18.11 -5.33 17.50
C ASP A 348 16.95 -4.54 18.08
N GLU A 349 17.05 -3.20 18.07
CA GLU A 349 16.08 -2.28 18.68
C GLU A 349 16.00 -0.98 17.88
N ALA A 350 14.83 -0.34 17.88
CA ALA A 350 14.64 0.94 17.21
C ALA A 350 13.55 1.78 17.89
N THR A 351 13.69 3.11 17.77
CA THR A 351 12.72 4.10 18.22
C THR A 351 12.54 5.17 17.16
N MET A 352 11.34 5.78 17.11
CA MET A 352 11.01 6.83 16.15
C MET A 352 10.26 7.97 16.84
N ILE A 353 10.53 9.20 16.39
CA ILE A 353 9.76 10.39 16.73
C ILE A 353 9.41 11.18 15.47
N GLU A 354 8.43 12.06 15.53
CA GLU A 354 8.29 13.17 14.59
C GLU A 354 8.94 14.40 15.22
N SER A 355 9.86 15.02 14.48
CA SER A 355 10.53 16.25 14.90
C SER A 355 9.83 17.50 14.38
N ASN A 356 10.29 18.67 14.81
CA ASN A 356 9.85 19.96 14.26
C ASN A 356 10.76 20.48 13.13
N PHE A 357 11.63 19.64 12.59
CA PHE A 357 12.34 19.93 11.35
C PHE A 357 11.43 19.69 10.16
N GLY A 358 11.54 20.52 9.14
CA GLY A 358 10.68 20.45 7.98
C GLY A 358 9.24 20.92 8.26
N SER A 359 8.36 20.72 7.29
CA SER A 359 6.94 21.04 7.41
C SER A 359 6.13 19.95 6.66
N PRO A 360 5.30 19.18 7.36
CA PRO A 360 4.84 19.31 8.74
C PRO A 360 5.86 18.88 9.81
N GLY A 361 6.73 17.91 9.56
CA GLY A 361 7.79 17.45 10.45
C GLY A 361 8.53 16.27 9.86
N ASN A 362 9.84 16.16 10.14
CA ASN A 362 10.60 14.98 9.74
C ASN A 362 10.36 13.82 10.71
N LEU A 363 10.48 12.58 10.21
CA LEU A 363 10.58 11.41 11.08
C LEU A 363 12.06 11.15 11.39
N GLU A 364 12.36 10.96 12.67
CA GLU A 364 13.71 10.71 13.16
C GLU A 364 13.75 9.35 13.84
N VAL A 365 14.75 8.53 13.49
CA VAL A 365 14.88 7.16 13.97
C VAL A 365 16.27 6.96 14.55
N VAL A 366 16.33 6.36 15.73
CA VAL A 366 17.56 5.77 16.28
C VAL A 366 17.37 4.27 16.36
N CYS A 367 18.33 3.51 15.85
CA CYS A 367 18.34 2.06 15.99
C CYS A 367 19.69 1.57 16.54
N ARG A 368 19.64 0.38 17.16
CA ARG A 368 20.82 -0.31 17.68
C ARG A 368 21.07 -1.60 16.88
N LYS A 369 22.33 -1.80 16.53
CA LYS A 369 22.85 -3.07 16.01
C LYS A 369 24.08 -3.47 16.80
N GLY A 370 24.01 -4.59 17.50
CA GLY A 370 25.06 -4.99 18.43
C GLY A 370 25.21 -3.94 19.54
N ASP A 371 26.39 -3.37 19.65
CA ASP A 371 26.69 -2.30 20.58
C ASP A 371 26.77 -0.90 19.95
N GLN A 372 26.38 -0.77 18.68
CA GLN A 372 26.47 0.46 17.89
C GLN A 372 25.10 1.08 17.65
N LEU A 373 24.98 2.41 17.81
CA LEU A 373 23.80 3.20 17.44
C LEU A 373 23.95 3.78 16.05
N TYR A 374 22.81 3.85 15.36
CA TYR A 374 22.66 4.49 14.05
C TYR A 374 21.45 5.41 14.04
N PHE A 375 21.59 6.54 13.36
CA PHE A 375 20.55 7.54 13.19
C PHE A 375 20.09 7.58 11.74
N PHE A 376 18.78 7.75 11.55
CA PHE A 376 18.13 8.01 10.26
C PHE A 376 17.14 9.14 10.41
N TRP A 377 16.85 9.80 9.31
CA TRP A 377 15.74 10.73 9.24
C TRP A 377 15.05 10.64 7.87
N ARG A 378 13.74 10.86 7.85
CA ARG A 378 12.94 10.99 6.64
C ARG A 378 12.54 12.43 6.47
N ASP A 379 12.86 13.02 5.31
CA ASP A 379 12.42 14.38 5.00
C ASP A 379 10.90 14.46 4.88
N SER A 380 10.35 15.63 5.16
CA SER A 380 8.94 15.96 5.00
C SER A 380 8.65 16.64 3.65
N GLY A 381 9.64 16.65 2.77
CA GLY A 381 9.53 17.21 1.42
C GLY A 381 8.85 16.25 0.45
N PRO A 382 8.71 16.62 -0.83
CA PRO A 382 7.93 15.85 -1.80
C PRO A 382 8.49 14.45 -2.08
N ALA A 383 9.76 14.18 -1.79
CA ALA A 383 10.40 12.89 -2.02
C ALA A 383 10.22 11.90 -0.86
N PHE A 384 9.96 12.39 0.37
CA PHE A 384 9.86 11.55 1.57
C PHE A 384 11.00 10.54 1.73
N SER A 385 12.22 10.98 1.41
CA SER A 385 13.38 10.10 1.35
C SER A 385 13.93 9.81 2.73
N TRP A 386 14.29 8.53 2.99
CA TRP A 386 15.05 8.13 4.16
C TRP A 386 16.54 8.41 3.95
N ASN A 387 17.14 9.10 4.89
CA ASN A 387 18.56 9.47 4.91
C ASN A 387 19.26 8.73 6.06
N GLY A 388 20.47 8.27 5.83
CA GLY A 388 21.26 7.49 6.77
C GLY A 388 21.64 6.10 6.22
N PRO A 389 22.20 5.22 7.09
CA PRO A 389 22.47 5.43 8.50
C PRO A 389 23.66 6.36 8.74
N PHE A 390 23.55 7.15 9.78
CA PHE A 390 24.67 7.89 10.35
C PHE A 390 25.09 7.18 11.64
N ALA A 391 26.32 6.68 11.68
CA ALA A 391 26.81 6.05 12.91
C ALA A 391 26.90 7.10 14.02
N LEU A 392 26.37 6.78 15.18
CA LEU A 392 26.49 7.59 16.39
C LEU A 392 27.60 7.02 17.28
N GLU A 393 27.23 6.41 18.37
CA GLU A 393 28.15 5.93 19.41
C GLU A 393 28.03 4.43 19.63
N SER A 394 29.07 3.83 20.21
CA SER A 394 29.12 2.42 20.54
C SER A 394 29.17 2.19 22.07
N GLY A 395 29.23 0.93 22.50
CA GLY A 395 29.22 0.57 23.91
C GLY A 395 27.85 0.60 24.57
N VAL A 396 26.80 0.49 23.75
CA VAL A 396 25.39 0.52 24.17
C VAL A 396 24.75 -0.87 24.17
N ALA A 397 23.65 -1.00 24.90
CA ALA A 397 22.82 -2.21 24.98
C ALA A 397 21.34 -1.82 25.04
N GLY A 398 20.42 -2.80 24.99
CA GLY A 398 18.98 -2.55 25.13
C GLY A 398 18.36 -1.57 24.12
N ASN A 399 17.14 -1.12 24.41
CA ASN A 399 16.40 -0.23 23.53
C ASN A 399 16.80 1.26 23.73
N PRO A 400 17.09 2.00 22.64
CA PRO A 400 17.23 3.44 22.70
C PRO A 400 15.87 4.11 22.88
N VAL A 401 15.83 5.24 23.57
CA VAL A 401 14.67 6.13 23.64
C VAL A 401 15.07 7.54 23.23
N LEU A 402 14.40 8.06 22.21
CA LEU A 402 14.62 9.37 21.64
C LEU A 402 13.39 10.25 21.90
N ILE A 403 13.61 11.51 22.29
CA ILE A 403 12.57 12.55 22.33
C ILE A 403 13.14 13.84 21.75
N GLN A 404 12.27 14.75 21.34
CA GLN A 404 12.61 16.14 21.12
C GLN A 404 12.17 16.96 22.32
N SER A 405 13.13 17.57 22.99
CA SER A 405 12.93 18.40 24.18
C SER A 405 12.62 19.85 23.81
N ARG A 406 12.33 20.69 24.83
CA ARG A 406 12.18 22.13 24.69
C ARG A 406 13.48 22.91 24.99
N PHE A 407 14.61 22.21 25.12
CA PHE A 407 15.91 22.86 25.26
C PHE A 407 16.35 23.49 23.93
N GLY A 408 16.75 24.76 23.98
CA GLY A 408 17.07 25.51 22.79
C GLY A 408 15.84 26.06 22.07
N ALA A 409 16.03 26.82 21.00
CA ALA A 409 14.94 27.42 20.23
C ALA A 409 14.26 26.38 19.33
N GLN A 410 15.06 25.48 18.72
CA GLN A 410 14.59 24.40 17.85
C GLN A 410 14.12 23.15 18.66
N GLY A 411 14.49 23.06 19.93
CA GLY A 411 14.28 21.86 20.75
C GLY A 411 15.32 20.78 20.45
N ASN A 412 16.16 20.47 21.44
CA ASN A 412 17.23 19.49 21.26
C ASN A 412 16.66 18.06 21.16
N PHE A 413 17.39 17.17 20.48
CA PHE A 413 17.15 15.75 20.64
C PHE A 413 17.84 15.24 21.90
N GLU A 414 17.10 14.48 22.68
CA GLU A 414 17.60 13.81 23.89
C GLU A 414 17.45 12.30 23.68
N LEU A 415 18.56 11.58 23.84
CA LEU A 415 18.65 10.14 23.61
C LEU A 415 19.19 9.47 24.86
N VAL A 416 18.44 8.55 25.42
CA VAL A 416 18.91 7.70 26.53
C VAL A 416 18.91 6.25 26.07
N VAL A 417 19.96 5.52 26.44
CA VAL A 417 20.14 4.11 26.08
C VAL A 417 20.85 3.38 27.22
N PRO A 418 20.56 2.07 27.45
CA PRO A 418 21.34 1.26 28.39
C PRO A 418 22.79 1.16 27.95
N ALA A 419 23.73 1.24 28.91
CA ALA A 419 25.13 1.00 28.67
C ALA A 419 25.45 -0.51 28.64
N ALA A 420 26.33 -0.95 27.77
CA ALA A 420 26.78 -2.34 27.71
C ALA A 420 27.47 -2.78 29.04
N GLY A 421 28.07 -1.84 29.75
CA GLY A 421 28.69 -2.06 31.07
C GLY A 421 27.75 -1.93 32.27
N GLY A 422 26.44 -1.72 32.02
CA GLY A 422 25.43 -1.43 33.05
C GLY A 422 25.20 0.05 33.30
N GLY A 423 24.02 0.38 33.82
CA GLY A 423 23.51 1.75 33.92
C GLY A 423 23.02 2.31 32.59
N LEU A 424 22.98 3.60 32.49
CA LEU A 424 22.38 4.35 31.38
C LEU A 424 23.38 5.38 30.83
N ILE A 425 23.21 5.70 29.55
CA ILE A 425 23.98 6.72 28.85
C ILE A 425 22.99 7.72 28.24
N HIS A 426 23.30 9.00 28.42
CA HIS A 426 22.57 10.09 27.80
C HIS A 426 23.44 10.77 26.73
N TYR A 427 22.86 10.96 25.56
CA TYR A 427 23.35 11.79 24.47
C TYR A 427 22.32 12.86 24.15
N TRP A 428 22.77 14.00 23.63
CA TRP A 428 21.87 15.05 23.14
C TRP A 428 22.40 15.68 21.86
N ARG A 429 21.51 16.13 21.00
CA ARG A 429 21.88 16.84 19.78
C ARG A 429 21.47 18.30 19.89
N ASN A 430 22.42 19.19 19.67
CA ASN A 430 22.14 20.62 19.60
C ASN A 430 21.45 20.96 18.27
N ASN A 431 20.15 21.14 18.31
CA ASN A 431 19.35 21.42 17.13
C ASN A 431 19.35 22.91 16.72
N ASP A 432 19.88 23.79 17.54
CA ASP A 432 20.09 25.21 17.20
C ASP A 432 21.40 25.44 16.43
N ASP A 433 22.32 24.50 16.45
CA ASP A 433 23.57 24.58 15.69
C ASP A 433 23.34 24.01 14.27
N PRO A 434 23.64 24.73 13.20
CA PRO A 434 23.50 24.24 11.82
C PRO A 434 24.27 22.94 11.52
N ALA A 435 25.33 22.64 12.28
CA ALA A 435 26.10 21.41 12.17
C ALA A 435 25.39 20.21 12.84
N LEU A 436 24.34 20.45 13.64
CA LEU A 436 23.56 19.45 14.36
C LEU A 436 24.42 18.45 15.15
N PRO A 437 25.38 18.93 15.98
CA PRO A 437 26.33 18.04 16.65
C PRO A 437 25.67 17.25 17.76
N TRP A 438 25.97 15.96 17.82
CA TRP A 438 25.69 15.12 18.98
C TRP A 438 26.75 15.34 20.07
N SER A 439 26.32 15.35 21.31
CA SER A 439 27.13 15.52 22.53
C SER A 439 26.86 14.39 23.52
N GLY A 440 27.84 14.08 24.32
CA GLY A 440 27.87 12.95 25.25
C GLY A 440 29.11 12.10 24.99
N PRO A 441 29.21 10.91 25.58
CA PRO A 441 28.29 10.27 26.52
C PRO A 441 28.27 10.90 27.92
N THR A 442 27.11 10.99 28.55
CA THR A 442 26.94 11.25 29.97
C THR A 442 26.41 9.99 30.66
N TYR A 443 27.21 9.36 31.46
CA TYR A 443 26.85 8.14 32.17
C TYR A 443 26.10 8.46 33.47
N PHE A 444 25.06 7.68 33.77
CA PHE A 444 24.30 7.76 35.03
C PHE A 444 23.72 6.42 35.40
N GLY A 445 23.29 6.26 36.68
CA GLY A 445 22.75 4.99 37.17
C GLY A 445 23.77 3.84 37.17
N GLY A 446 25.07 4.14 37.28
CA GLY A 446 26.12 3.12 37.21
C GLY A 446 26.10 2.06 38.33
N SER A 447 25.25 2.24 39.36
CA SER A 447 24.99 1.20 40.38
C SER A 447 24.03 0.13 39.92
N LEU A 448 23.32 0.37 38.81
CA LEU A 448 22.49 -0.64 38.15
C LEU A 448 23.35 -1.53 37.27
N GLY A 449 23.05 -2.81 37.22
CA GLY A 449 23.58 -3.74 36.24
C GLY A 449 22.95 -3.52 34.84
N ALA A 450 22.76 -4.62 34.12
CA ALA A 450 22.08 -4.58 32.82
C ALA A 450 20.65 -4.07 32.98
N VAL A 451 20.27 -3.13 32.13
CA VAL A 451 18.92 -2.55 32.04
C VAL A 451 18.17 -3.23 30.92
N ASP A 452 16.97 -3.73 31.21
CA ASP A 452 16.16 -4.52 30.27
C ASP A 452 15.24 -3.68 29.40
N GLY A 453 14.92 -2.47 29.84
CA GLY A 453 14.05 -1.56 29.08
C GLY A 453 13.96 -0.21 29.77
N LEU A 454 13.65 0.84 29.00
CA LEU A 454 13.49 2.19 29.53
C LEU A 454 12.46 2.99 28.74
N THR A 455 11.98 4.06 29.36
CA THR A 455 11.18 5.11 28.73
C THR A 455 11.61 6.46 29.27
N MET A 456 11.39 7.53 28.51
CA MET A 456 11.76 8.89 28.84
C MET A 456 10.71 9.88 28.40
N ILE A 457 10.52 10.91 29.17
CA ILE A 457 9.74 12.09 28.82
C ILE A 457 10.49 13.37 29.20
N GLU A 458 10.11 14.50 28.62
CA GLU A 458 10.38 15.81 29.20
C GLU A 458 9.15 16.25 29.98
N SER A 459 9.35 16.55 31.25
CA SER A 459 8.28 16.99 32.16
C SER A 459 8.09 18.51 32.14
N ASN A 460 7.14 19.03 32.93
CA ASN A 460 6.97 20.47 33.17
C ASN A 460 7.65 20.92 34.46
N PHE A 461 8.40 20.07 35.13
CA PHE A 461 9.23 20.50 36.25
C PHE A 461 10.47 21.22 35.72
N GLY A 462 10.84 22.31 36.35
CA GLY A 462 11.96 23.12 35.87
C GLY A 462 11.57 23.99 34.65
N SER A 463 12.56 24.64 34.06
CA SER A 463 12.43 25.44 32.84
C SER A 463 13.65 25.24 31.94
N PRO A 464 13.49 24.70 30.72
CA PRO A 464 12.26 24.41 29.97
C PRO A 464 11.51 23.18 30.47
N GLY A 465 12.14 22.19 31.06
CA GLY A 465 11.57 20.98 31.63
C GLY A 465 12.66 20.00 32.03
N ASN A 466 12.42 19.17 33.07
CA ASN A 466 13.35 18.10 33.41
C ASN A 466 13.19 16.92 32.45
N LEU A 467 14.26 16.16 32.26
CA LEU A 467 14.14 14.84 31.66
C LEU A 467 13.85 13.82 32.77
N GLU A 468 12.85 13.01 32.53
CA GLU A 468 12.40 11.98 33.45
C GLU A 468 12.55 10.60 32.79
N VAL A 469 13.24 9.68 33.44
CA VAL A 469 13.51 8.32 32.92
C VAL A 469 13.02 7.30 33.91
N VAL A 470 12.28 6.31 33.43
CA VAL A 470 12.02 5.07 34.16
C VAL A 470 12.70 3.94 33.42
N CYS A 471 13.45 3.14 34.11
CA CYS A 471 14.06 1.92 33.57
C CYS A 471 13.72 0.68 34.39
N ARG A 472 13.78 -0.48 33.73
CA ARG A 472 13.56 -1.79 34.34
C ARG A 472 14.88 -2.54 34.43
N GLN A 473 15.15 -3.12 35.60
CA GLN A 473 16.21 -4.07 35.83
C GLN A 473 15.62 -5.31 36.53
N GLY A 474 15.57 -6.43 35.84
CA GLY A 474 14.89 -7.63 36.34
C GLY A 474 13.39 -7.34 36.55
N ASP A 475 12.92 -7.49 37.76
CA ASP A 475 11.54 -7.23 38.21
C ASP A 475 11.35 -5.86 38.88
N GLN A 476 12.39 -5.04 38.92
CA GLN A 476 12.37 -3.73 39.58
C GLN A 476 12.33 -2.57 38.59
N LEU A 477 11.62 -1.50 38.96
CA LEU A 477 11.60 -0.23 38.24
C LEU A 477 12.36 0.81 39.03
N TYR A 478 13.17 1.58 38.30
CA TYR A 478 13.96 2.66 38.84
C TYR A 478 13.64 3.95 38.10
N PHE A 479 13.51 5.04 38.85
CA PHE A 479 13.26 6.37 38.37
C PHE A 479 14.52 7.23 38.44
N PHE A 480 14.74 8.05 37.41
CA PHE A 480 15.75 9.08 37.35
C PHE A 480 15.15 10.35 36.80
N TRP A 481 15.76 11.47 37.18
CA TRP A 481 15.47 12.74 36.57
C TRP A 481 16.73 13.56 36.39
N ARG A 482 16.78 14.35 35.30
CA ARG A 482 17.85 15.32 35.05
C ARG A 482 17.26 16.71 35.25
N ASP A 483 17.88 17.51 36.11
CA ASP A 483 17.47 18.90 36.30
C ASP A 483 17.68 19.73 35.01
N SER A 484 16.83 20.74 34.82
CA SER A 484 16.92 21.72 33.72
C SER A 484 17.74 22.95 34.10
N GLY A 485 18.31 22.96 35.32
CA GLY A 485 19.13 24.05 35.85
C GLY A 485 20.59 23.99 35.36
N PRO A 486 21.42 24.92 35.76
CA PRO A 486 22.72 25.14 35.11
C PRO A 486 23.69 23.94 35.23
N ALA A 487 23.44 23.00 36.15
CA ALA A 487 24.30 21.83 36.34
C ALA A 487 23.90 20.61 35.53
N PHE A 488 22.63 20.51 35.08
CA PHE A 488 22.09 19.37 34.32
C PHE A 488 22.39 18.02 34.92
N ASN A 489 22.31 17.90 36.28
CA ASN A 489 22.64 16.70 36.97
C ASN A 489 21.56 15.61 36.84
N TRP A 490 21.99 14.37 36.64
CA TRP A 490 21.15 13.20 36.80
C TRP A 490 21.04 12.82 38.28
N ASN A 491 19.81 12.62 38.74
CA ASN A 491 19.43 12.23 40.09
C ASN A 491 18.79 10.84 40.07
N GLY A 492 19.12 9.99 41.03
CA GLY A 492 18.68 8.60 41.11
C GLY A 492 19.87 7.63 41.20
N PRO A 493 19.62 6.30 41.17
CA PRO A 493 18.36 5.64 41.00
C PRO A 493 17.43 5.75 42.22
N PHE A 494 16.13 5.95 41.98
CA PHE A 494 15.09 5.84 42.99
C PHE A 494 14.26 4.59 42.68
N LEU A 495 14.28 3.60 43.58
CA LEU A 495 13.47 2.40 43.43
C LEU A 495 11.98 2.78 43.54
N LEU A 496 11.21 2.38 42.54
CA LEU A 496 9.75 2.52 42.55
C LEU A 496 9.15 1.29 43.26
N GLU A 497 8.75 1.45 44.50
CA GLU A 497 8.12 0.38 45.29
C GLU A 497 6.61 0.39 45.01
N SER A 498 6.03 -0.77 44.68
CA SER A 498 4.61 -0.95 44.71
C SER A 498 4.17 -1.26 46.15
N THR A 499 3.61 -0.29 46.85
CA THR A 499 2.73 -0.59 47.98
C THR A 499 1.39 -1.06 47.42
N VAL A 500 1.28 -2.38 47.26
CA VAL A 500 -0.03 -3.00 47.01
C VAL A 500 -0.79 -3.00 48.34
N TRP A 501 -1.85 -2.22 48.44
CA TRP A 501 -2.81 -2.26 49.54
C TRP A 501 -3.88 -3.30 49.24
#